data_c715c66380e2f6eddc6ebe167faf30cf
#
_entry.id   c715c66380e2f6eddc6ebe167faf30cf
#
_cell.length_a   1.000
_cell.length_b   1.000
_cell.length_c   1.000
_cell.angle_alpha   90.00
_cell.angle_beta   90.00
_cell.angle_gamma   90.00
#
_symmetry.space_group_name_H-M   'P 1'
#
loop_
_entity.id
_entity.type
_entity.pdbx_description
1 polymer ?
#
loop_
_entity_poly.entity_id
_entity_poly.type
_entity_poly.pdbx_seq_one_letter_code
_entity_poly.pdbx_strand_id
1 'polypeptide(L)'
;MPRQFSRPDRRADLPAHILRVAQRLFQSQGYTAVTMEEIAGQAAVSKRTLYKYFPVKEALLERVLEEALASDLAQQDFRLDGQAGFQEGVRHLLHGSAQWCEQHSDYLLPYIRHKFATFDPGAAAGQDQGLLPVWRGLIAAAQQGGELRPDRPAEQLASYLHYLYLGALMRWLTEPGLDLRQEFDMVLALFIDGAGRSPLLRAG
;
A
#
# COMPACT_ATOMS: atom_id res chain seq x y z
N MET A 1 18.99 -33.20 -17.77
CA MET A 1 18.29 -32.55 -18.89
C MET A 1 17.67 -31.28 -18.39
N PRO A 2 18.09 -30.06 -18.75
CA PRO A 2 17.46 -28.83 -18.30
C PRO A 2 16.15 -28.62 -19.05
N ARG A 3 15.07 -28.36 -18.29
CA ARG A 3 13.75 -28.02 -18.84
C ARG A 3 13.86 -26.69 -19.59
N GLN A 4 13.69 -26.71 -20.90
CA GLN A 4 13.46 -25.52 -21.71
C GLN A 4 12.10 -24.93 -21.34
N PHE A 5 12.10 -23.77 -20.67
CA PHE A 5 10.89 -22.97 -20.48
C PHE A 5 10.44 -22.42 -21.83
N SER A 6 9.18 -22.66 -22.18
CA SER A 6 8.60 -22.22 -23.43
C SER A 6 8.36 -20.70 -23.47
N ARG A 7 8.39 -20.12 -24.68
CA ARG A 7 8.24 -18.66 -24.93
C ARG A 7 7.03 -17.94 -24.30
N PRO A 8 5.87 -18.56 -24.00
CA PRO A 8 4.74 -17.90 -23.31
C PRO A 8 5.05 -17.54 -21.86
N ASP A 9 5.74 -18.39 -21.08
CA ASP A 9 6.06 -18.15 -19.66
C ASP A 9 6.96 -16.94 -19.43
N ARG A 10 7.89 -16.66 -20.36
CA ARG A 10 8.79 -15.49 -20.27
C ARG A 10 8.09 -14.14 -20.42
N ARG A 11 6.91 -14.08 -21.09
CA ARG A 11 6.18 -12.81 -21.25
C ARG A 11 5.31 -12.45 -20.06
N ALA A 12 4.79 -13.43 -19.34
CA ALA A 12 4.00 -13.22 -18.13
C ALA A 12 4.88 -12.76 -16.95
N ASP A 13 6.16 -13.22 -16.90
CA ASP A 13 7.09 -12.89 -15.82
C ASP A 13 7.92 -11.61 -16.06
N LEU A 14 7.81 -10.99 -17.22
CA LEU A 14 8.67 -9.86 -17.58
C LEU A 14 8.43 -8.60 -16.72
N PRO A 15 7.20 -8.18 -16.43
CA PRO A 15 6.95 -7.08 -15.49
C PRO A 15 7.53 -7.36 -14.10
N ALA A 16 7.31 -8.56 -13.56
CA ALA A 16 7.85 -8.96 -12.26
C ALA A 16 9.41 -8.99 -12.26
N HIS A 17 10.03 -9.41 -13.36
CA HIS A 17 11.48 -9.32 -13.50
C HIS A 17 11.99 -7.88 -13.48
N ILE A 18 11.35 -6.98 -14.22
CA ILE A 18 11.67 -5.56 -14.24
C ILE A 18 11.53 -4.95 -12.83
N LEU A 19 10.45 -5.27 -12.13
CA LEU A 19 10.20 -4.79 -10.76
C LEU A 19 11.28 -5.24 -9.79
N ARG A 20 11.68 -6.51 -9.81
CA ARG A 20 12.79 -7.02 -8.97
C ARG A 20 14.11 -6.31 -9.25
N VAL A 21 14.38 -5.97 -10.51
CA VAL A 21 15.59 -5.19 -10.88
C VAL A 21 15.48 -3.77 -10.36
N ALA A 22 14.36 -3.10 -10.56
CA ALA A 22 14.12 -1.76 -10.07
C ALA A 22 14.22 -1.67 -8.54
N GLN A 23 13.61 -2.62 -7.81
CA GLN A 23 13.70 -2.70 -6.36
C GLN A 23 15.14 -2.78 -5.87
N ARG A 24 15.95 -3.68 -6.44
CA ARG A 24 17.38 -3.81 -6.08
C ARG A 24 18.16 -2.53 -6.33
N LEU A 25 17.93 -1.87 -7.46
CA LEU A 25 18.59 -0.62 -7.80
C LEU A 25 18.18 0.51 -6.84
N PHE A 26 16.88 0.66 -6.55
CA PHE A 26 16.40 1.64 -5.59
C PHE A 26 16.98 1.40 -4.20
N GLN A 27 17.08 0.15 -3.74
CA GLN A 27 17.68 -0.18 -2.45
C GLN A 27 19.18 0.09 -2.38
N SER A 28 19.91 -0.15 -3.48
CA SER A 28 21.38 -0.03 -3.48
C SER A 28 21.91 1.38 -3.76
N GLN A 29 21.16 2.18 -4.54
CA GLN A 29 21.62 3.49 -5.02
C GLN A 29 20.68 4.65 -4.58
N GLY A 30 19.51 4.34 -4.05
CA GLY A 30 18.44 5.31 -3.79
C GLY A 30 17.61 5.61 -5.03
N TYR A 31 16.32 5.96 -4.81
CA TYR A 31 15.38 6.22 -5.90
C TYR A 31 15.85 7.32 -6.86
N THR A 32 16.34 8.44 -6.31
CA THR A 32 16.70 9.62 -7.09
C THR A 32 17.80 9.36 -8.10
N ALA A 33 18.82 8.57 -7.73
CA ALA A 33 19.99 8.29 -8.57
C ALA A 33 19.68 7.33 -9.73
N VAL A 34 18.73 6.41 -9.55
CA VAL A 34 18.41 5.39 -10.56
C VAL A 34 17.64 5.97 -11.74
N THR A 35 18.01 5.61 -12.96
CA THR A 35 17.34 6.02 -14.20
C THR A 35 16.57 4.87 -14.86
N MET A 36 15.58 5.21 -15.68
CA MET A 36 14.85 4.22 -16.49
C MET A 36 15.77 3.47 -17.46
N GLU A 37 16.77 4.15 -17.99
CA GLU A 37 17.79 3.56 -18.86
C GLU A 37 18.62 2.48 -18.16
N GLU A 38 19.03 2.75 -16.93
CA GLU A 38 19.78 1.81 -16.11
C GLU A 38 18.92 0.58 -15.77
N ILE A 39 17.66 0.79 -15.39
CA ILE A 39 16.71 -0.31 -15.14
C ILE A 39 16.56 -1.18 -16.39
N ALA A 40 16.38 -0.57 -17.57
CA ALA A 40 16.26 -1.31 -18.83
C ALA A 40 17.50 -2.13 -19.13
N GLY A 41 18.70 -1.56 -18.93
CA GLY A 41 19.99 -2.23 -19.13
C GLY A 41 20.16 -3.42 -18.18
N GLN A 42 19.93 -3.22 -16.89
CA GLN A 42 20.07 -4.26 -15.88
C GLN A 42 19.00 -5.36 -15.99
N ALA A 43 17.80 -5.02 -16.46
CA ALA A 43 16.75 -6.00 -16.75
C ALA A 43 16.93 -6.71 -18.10
N ALA A 44 17.95 -6.34 -18.88
CA ALA A 44 18.21 -6.85 -20.24
C ALA A 44 16.99 -6.69 -21.17
N VAL A 45 16.28 -5.56 -21.09
CA VAL A 45 15.14 -5.23 -21.94
C VAL A 45 15.41 -3.96 -22.75
N SER A 46 14.72 -3.80 -23.88
CA SER A 46 14.78 -2.54 -24.61
C SER A 46 14.04 -1.43 -23.83
N LYS A 47 14.47 -0.17 -24.00
CA LYS A 47 13.74 0.99 -23.46
C LYS A 47 12.26 0.95 -23.85
N ARG A 48 11.96 0.67 -25.12
CA ARG A 48 10.58 0.54 -25.61
C ARG A 48 9.78 -0.50 -24.82
N THR A 49 10.41 -1.61 -24.47
CA THR A 49 9.77 -2.67 -23.67
C THR A 49 9.51 -2.18 -22.26
N LEU A 50 10.48 -1.53 -21.61
CA LEU A 50 10.30 -0.97 -20.27
C LEU A 50 9.17 0.05 -20.23
N TYR A 51 9.22 1.06 -21.11
CA TYR A 51 8.19 2.12 -21.16
C TYR A 51 6.79 1.61 -21.54
N LYS A 52 6.67 0.47 -22.21
CA LYS A 52 5.38 -0.18 -22.47
C LYS A 52 4.69 -0.66 -21.20
N TYR A 53 5.47 -1.19 -20.23
CA TYR A 53 4.94 -1.71 -18.97
C TYR A 53 4.88 -0.64 -17.89
N PHE A 54 5.87 0.23 -17.86
CA PHE A 54 6.05 1.28 -16.85
C PHE A 54 6.37 2.60 -17.55
N PRO A 55 5.35 3.42 -17.85
CA PRO A 55 5.52 4.66 -18.62
C PRO A 55 6.42 5.69 -17.96
N VAL A 56 6.50 5.67 -16.64
CA VAL A 56 7.29 6.59 -15.81
C VAL A 56 7.94 5.85 -14.65
N LYS A 57 9.00 6.43 -14.07
CA LYS A 57 9.74 5.83 -12.94
C LYS A 57 8.86 5.70 -11.69
N GLU A 58 7.94 6.63 -11.51
CA GLU A 58 6.99 6.65 -10.40
C GLU A 58 6.03 5.45 -10.45
N ALA A 59 5.64 4.97 -11.64
CA ALA A 59 4.83 3.77 -11.78
C ALA A 59 5.58 2.50 -11.36
N LEU A 60 6.91 2.44 -11.60
CA LEU A 60 7.75 1.38 -11.05
C LEU A 60 7.85 1.47 -9.53
N LEU A 61 8.06 2.69 -9.01
CA LEU A 61 8.13 2.92 -7.58
C LEU A 61 6.85 2.50 -6.87
N GLU A 62 5.70 2.91 -7.39
CA GLU A 62 4.39 2.52 -6.86
C GLU A 62 4.27 0.99 -6.73
N ARG A 63 4.60 0.25 -7.79
CA ARG A 63 4.52 -1.21 -7.76
C ARG A 63 5.53 -1.85 -6.79
N VAL A 64 6.75 -1.32 -6.74
CA VAL A 64 7.77 -1.80 -5.79
C VAL A 64 7.31 -1.59 -4.35
N LEU A 65 6.75 -0.42 -4.03
CA LEU A 65 6.25 -0.12 -2.68
C LEU A 65 5.04 -0.98 -2.31
N GLU A 66 4.09 -1.16 -3.23
CA GLU A 66 2.92 -2.01 -3.01
C GLU A 66 3.29 -3.47 -2.78
N GLU A 67 4.24 -4.02 -3.57
CA GLU A 67 4.72 -5.39 -3.40
C GLU A 67 5.52 -5.57 -2.11
N ALA A 68 6.37 -4.61 -1.74
CA ALA A 68 7.11 -4.64 -0.50
C ALA A 68 6.17 -4.63 0.71
N LEU A 69 5.22 -3.69 0.73
CA LEU A 69 4.25 -3.58 1.80
C LEU A 69 3.36 -4.82 1.90
N ALA A 70 2.87 -5.35 0.77
CA ALA A 70 2.09 -6.57 0.75
C ALA A 70 2.88 -7.79 1.26
N SER A 71 4.18 -7.87 0.93
CA SER A 71 5.07 -8.92 1.42
C SER A 71 5.30 -8.83 2.93
N ASP A 72 5.55 -7.62 3.44
CA ASP A 72 5.78 -7.39 4.86
C ASP A 72 4.52 -7.70 5.67
N LEU A 73 3.35 -7.32 5.16
CA LEU A 73 2.06 -7.64 5.76
C LEU A 73 1.75 -9.15 5.75
N ALA A 74 2.13 -9.86 4.68
CA ALA A 74 1.95 -11.30 4.59
C ALA A 74 2.88 -12.08 5.54
N GLN A 75 4.05 -11.51 5.87
CA GLN A 75 5.01 -12.09 6.83
C GLN A 75 4.64 -11.83 8.29
N GLN A 76 3.98 -10.70 8.55
CA GLN A 76 3.35 -10.45 9.83
C GLN A 76 2.11 -11.35 9.85
N ASP A 77 2.17 -12.44 10.62
CA ASP A 77 1.07 -13.42 10.77
C ASP A 77 -0.16 -12.68 11.35
N PHE A 78 -0.85 -11.93 10.46
CA PHE A 78 -2.07 -11.19 10.76
C PHE A 78 -3.20 -12.19 10.99
N ARG A 79 -2.96 -13.13 11.90
CA ARG A 79 -4.04 -13.81 12.57
C ARG A 79 -4.68 -12.76 13.47
N LEU A 80 -5.80 -12.25 13.03
CA LEU A 80 -6.86 -11.89 13.94
C LEU A 80 -7.25 -13.20 14.66
N ASP A 81 -6.30 -13.77 15.42
CA ASP A 81 -6.59 -14.80 16.39
C ASP A 81 -7.56 -14.13 17.32
N GLY A 82 -8.84 -14.48 17.26
CA GLY A 82 -10.01 -13.87 17.88
C GLY A 82 -9.88 -13.28 19.30
N GLN A 83 -8.69 -12.95 19.72
CA GLN A 83 -8.32 -12.32 21.00
C GLN A 83 -7.88 -10.85 20.84
N ALA A 84 -7.27 -10.44 19.68
CA ALA A 84 -6.95 -9.04 19.45
C ALA A 84 -8.08 -8.42 18.62
N GLY A 85 -8.82 -7.46 19.19
CA GLY A 85 -9.89 -6.74 18.51
C GLY A 85 -9.37 -5.94 17.30
N PHE A 86 -10.28 -5.49 16.45
CA PHE A 86 -9.99 -4.69 15.25
C PHE A 86 -9.02 -3.54 15.51
N GLN A 87 -9.25 -2.80 16.60
CA GLN A 87 -8.44 -1.62 16.94
C GLN A 87 -6.97 -1.99 17.16
N GLU A 88 -6.69 -3.08 17.87
CA GLU A 88 -5.32 -3.50 18.15
C GLU A 88 -4.63 -4.04 16.88
N GLY A 89 -5.35 -4.83 16.08
CA GLY A 89 -4.84 -5.32 14.80
C GLY A 89 -4.47 -4.20 13.84
N VAL A 90 -5.34 -3.19 13.68
CA VAL A 90 -5.08 -2.03 12.83
C VAL A 90 -3.94 -1.17 13.38
N ARG A 91 -3.87 -0.95 14.70
CA ARG A 91 -2.75 -0.22 15.31
C ARG A 91 -1.42 -0.87 15.03
N HIS A 92 -1.33 -2.18 15.20
CA HIS A 92 -0.10 -2.93 14.92
C HIS A 92 0.34 -2.75 13.45
N LEU A 93 -0.60 -2.86 12.52
CA LEU A 93 -0.36 -2.66 11.10
C LEU A 93 0.11 -1.25 10.77
N LEU A 94 -0.54 -0.24 11.34
CA LEU A 94 -0.16 1.17 11.17
C LEU A 94 1.24 1.46 11.73
N HIS A 95 1.58 0.90 12.91
CA HIS A 95 2.90 1.09 13.50
C HIS A 95 4.00 0.37 12.70
N GLY A 96 3.73 -0.83 12.18
CA GLY A 96 4.63 -1.51 11.23
C GLY A 96 4.84 -0.69 9.95
N SER A 97 3.76 -0.14 9.41
CA SER A 97 3.81 0.76 8.27
C SER A 97 4.60 2.05 8.56
N ALA A 98 4.46 2.64 9.77
CA ALA A 98 5.23 3.82 10.16
C ALA A 98 6.73 3.55 10.12
N GLN A 99 7.16 2.46 10.74
CA GLN A 99 8.57 2.05 10.73
C GLN A 99 9.11 1.88 9.30
N TRP A 100 8.32 1.25 8.43
CA TRP A 100 8.69 1.07 7.03
C TRP A 100 8.78 2.42 6.29
N CYS A 101 7.80 3.31 6.48
CA CYS A 101 7.76 4.64 5.87
C CYS A 101 8.93 5.51 6.31
N GLU A 102 9.32 5.47 7.59
CA GLU A 102 10.48 6.19 8.13
C GLU A 102 11.79 5.74 7.47
N GLN A 103 11.93 4.44 7.21
CA GLN A 103 13.12 3.88 6.54
C GLN A 103 13.17 4.21 5.04
N HIS A 104 12.03 4.58 4.42
CA HIS A 104 11.89 4.80 2.99
C HIS A 104 11.31 6.18 2.66
N SER A 105 11.54 7.18 3.51
CA SER A 105 10.97 8.53 3.38
C SER A 105 11.21 9.17 2.01
N ASP A 106 12.38 8.93 1.40
CA ASP A 106 12.77 9.46 0.09
C ASP A 106 11.85 8.99 -1.06
N TYR A 107 11.16 7.87 -0.86
CA TYR A 107 10.28 7.28 -1.87
C TYR A 107 8.83 7.73 -1.75
N LEU A 108 8.41 8.12 -0.55
CA LEU A 108 7.01 8.36 -0.26
C LEU A 108 6.45 9.60 -0.96
N LEU A 109 7.20 10.68 -1.03
CA LEU A 109 6.73 11.89 -1.69
C LEU A 109 6.52 11.70 -3.20
N PRO A 110 7.47 11.13 -3.98
CA PRO A 110 7.23 10.76 -5.37
C PRO A 110 6.04 9.80 -5.55
N TYR A 111 5.91 8.81 -4.67
CA TYR A 111 4.80 7.85 -4.69
C TYR A 111 3.45 8.55 -4.50
N ILE A 112 3.30 9.35 -3.45
CA ILE A 112 2.05 10.05 -3.15
C ILE A 112 1.68 11.01 -4.29
N ARG A 113 2.65 11.77 -4.81
CA ARG A 113 2.43 12.66 -5.96
C ARG A 113 1.93 11.88 -7.18
N HIS A 114 2.51 10.73 -7.46
CA HIS A 114 2.10 9.88 -8.57
C HIS A 114 0.68 9.35 -8.38
N LYS A 115 0.35 8.84 -7.20
CA LYS A 115 -1.00 8.37 -6.85
C LYS A 115 -2.08 9.42 -7.12
N PHE A 116 -1.85 10.66 -6.69
CA PHE A 116 -2.81 11.74 -6.92
C PHE A 116 -2.82 12.25 -8.37
N ALA A 117 -1.66 12.24 -9.05
CA ALA A 117 -1.58 12.65 -10.46
C ALA A 117 -2.26 11.65 -11.41
N THR A 118 -2.29 10.37 -11.06
CA THR A 118 -2.90 9.29 -11.85
C THR A 118 -4.31 8.94 -11.38
N PHE A 119 -4.84 9.66 -10.39
CA PHE A 119 -6.20 9.44 -9.93
C PHE A 119 -7.20 9.73 -11.06
N ASP A 120 -7.87 8.67 -11.51
CA ASP A 120 -8.92 8.74 -12.53
C ASP A 120 -10.24 8.21 -11.94
N PRO A 121 -11.22 9.09 -11.67
CA PRO A 121 -12.53 8.69 -11.16
C PRO A 121 -13.30 7.73 -12.08
N GLY A 122 -12.94 7.69 -13.37
CA GLY A 122 -13.54 6.81 -14.38
C GLY A 122 -12.80 5.50 -14.58
N ALA A 123 -11.58 5.37 -14.08
CA ALA A 123 -10.87 4.09 -14.08
C ALA A 123 -11.61 3.13 -13.15
N ALA A 124 -12.15 2.07 -13.76
CA ALA A 124 -12.95 1.07 -13.06
C ALA A 124 -12.31 0.67 -11.72
N ALA A 125 -13.16 0.44 -10.74
CA ALA A 125 -12.86 -0.13 -9.42
C ALA A 125 -12.22 -1.54 -9.51
N GLY A 126 -11.20 -1.71 -10.33
CA GLY A 126 -10.51 -2.97 -10.63
C GLY A 126 -9.06 -3.02 -10.19
N GLN A 127 -8.54 -1.95 -9.61
CA GLN A 127 -7.17 -1.94 -9.09
C GLN A 127 -7.18 -2.04 -7.56
N ASP A 128 -7.71 -3.12 -7.05
CA ASP A 128 -7.54 -3.55 -5.66
C ASP A 128 -6.07 -3.97 -5.44
N GLN A 129 -5.18 -3.00 -5.36
CA GLN A 129 -3.76 -3.21 -5.11
C GLN A 129 -3.33 -2.49 -3.82
N GLY A 130 -2.23 -2.93 -3.23
CA GLY A 130 -1.69 -2.32 -2.03
C GLY A 130 -2.50 -2.58 -0.76
N LEU A 131 -2.68 -1.57 0.08
CA LEU A 131 -3.32 -1.69 1.40
C LEU A 131 -4.86 -1.77 1.36
N LEU A 132 -5.50 -1.35 0.29
CA LEU A 132 -6.96 -1.25 0.25
C LEU A 132 -7.66 -2.61 0.45
N PRO A 133 -7.22 -3.73 -0.19
CA PRO A 133 -7.77 -5.05 0.08
C PRO A 133 -7.58 -5.51 1.53
N VAL A 134 -6.45 -5.14 2.16
CA VAL A 134 -6.17 -5.45 3.56
C VAL A 134 -7.16 -4.73 4.47
N TRP A 135 -7.34 -3.41 4.30
CA TRP A 135 -8.33 -2.64 5.05
C TRP A 135 -9.74 -3.21 4.90
N ARG A 136 -10.14 -3.55 3.67
CA ARG A 136 -11.44 -4.14 3.40
C ARG A 136 -11.66 -5.46 4.14
N GLY A 137 -10.67 -6.34 4.13
CA GLY A 137 -10.72 -7.62 4.84
C GLY A 137 -10.86 -7.45 6.36
N LEU A 138 -10.03 -6.58 6.96
CA LEU A 138 -10.07 -6.29 8.40
C LEU A 138 -11.41 -5.67 8.83
N ILE A 139 -11.92 -4.69 8.07
CA ILE A 139 -13.18 -4.03 8.35
C ILE A 139 -14.36 -5.00 8.20
N ALA A 140 -14.38 -5.83 7.17
CA ALA A 140 -15.43 -6.82 6.98
C ALA A 140 -15.47 -7.84 8.13
N ALA A 141 -14.30 -8.32 8.59
CA ALA A 141 -14.21 -9.19 9.75
C ALA A 141 -14.71 -8.50 11.04
N ALA A 142 -14.33 -7.25 11.26
CA ALA A 142 -14.77 -6.47 12.42
C ALA A 142 -16.27 -6.17 12.41
N GLN A 143 -16.87 -5.97 11.23
CA GLN A 143 -18.33 -5.84 11.10
C GLN A 143 -19.05 -7.14 11.44
N GLN A 144 -18.51 -8.29 10.99
CA GLN A 144 -19.05 -9.61 11.33
C GLN A 144 -18.92 -9.91 12.82
N GLY A 145 -17.80 -9.52 13.42
CA GLY A 145 -17.55 -9.63 14.87
C GLY A 145 -18.34 -8.62 15.71
N GLY A 146 -18.98 -7.65 15.10
CA GLY A 146 -19.79 -6.63 15.79
C GLY A 146 -18.99 -5.50 16.43
N GLU A 147 -17.71 -5.37 16.13
CA GLU A 147 -16.86 -4.27 16.60
C GLU A 147 -17.13 -2.98 15.82
N LEU A 148 -17.37 -3.08 14.51
CA LEU A 148 -17.72 -1.96 13.66
C LEU A 148 -19.19 -1.99 13.24
N ARG A 149 -19.70 -0.81 12.89
CA ARG A 149 -21.07 -0.63 12.40
C ARG A 149 -21.27 -1.36 11.06
N PRO A 150 -22.35 -2.14 10.90
CA PRO A 150 -22.60 -2.88 9.66
C PRO A 150 -23.42 -2.10 8.62
N ASP A 151 -23.92 -0.88 8.96
CA ASP A 151 -24.78 -0.06 8.10
C ASP A 151 -24.03 0.69 6.99
N ARG A 152 -22.70 0.54 6.94
CA ARG A 152 -21.85 1.07 5.88
C ARG A 152 -21.07 -0.06 5.20
N PRO A 153 -20.96 -0.08 3.86
CA PRO A 153 -20.17 -1.08 3.18
C PRO A 153 -18.70 -1.07 3.65
N ALA A 154 -18.14 -2.26 3.90
CA ALA A 154 -16.72 -2.40 4.29
C ALA A 154 -15.78 -1.72 3.29
N GLU A 155 -16.11 -1.78 2.02
CA GLU A 155 -15.36 -1.15 0.93
C GLU A 155 -15.32 0.39 1.04
N GLN A 156 -16.45 1.00 1.41
CA GLN A 156 -16.52 2.45 1.63
C GLN A 156 -15.68 2.86 2.85
N LEU A 157 -15.80 2.13 3.96
CA LEU A 157 -15.02 2.39 5.17
C LEU A 157 -13.52 2.17 4.94
N ALA A 158 -13.14 1.14 4.16
CA ALA A 158 -11.76 0.89 3.76
C ALA A 158 -11.18 2.04 2.94
N SER A 159 -11.94 2.59 2.01
CA SER A 159 -11.52 3.76 1.23
C SER A 159 -11.28 4.97 2.12
N TYR A 160 -12.18 5.26 3.09
CA TYR A 160 -11.98 6.36 4.02
C TYR A 160 -10.76 6.15 4.93
N LEU A 161 -10.56 4.94 5.46
CA LEU A 161 -9.37 4.63 6.27
C LEU A 161 -8.09 4.80 5.44
N HIS A 162 -8.11 4.38 4.18
CA HIS A 162 -6.97 4.53 3.27
C HIS A 162 -6.65 6.01 3.00
N TYR A 163 -7.65 6.86 2.77
CA TYR A 163 -7.42 8.30 2.59
C TYR A 163 -6.94 9.00 3.86
N LEU A 164 -7.42 8.60 5.03
CA LEU A 164 -6.91 9.08 6.31
C LEU A 164 -5.44 8.69 6.50
N TYR A 165 -5.08 7.45 6.18
CA TYR A 165 -3.70 6.95 6.17
C TYR A 165 -2.79 7.80 5.25
N LEU A 166 -3.21 8.04 4.00
CA LEU A 166 -2.46 8.91 3.08
C LEU A 166 -2.37 10.35 3.59
N GLY A 167 -3.43 10.85 4.22
CA GLY A 167 -3.44 12.17 4.86
C GLY A 167 -2.40 12.32 5.98
N ALA A 168 -2.27 11.31 6.83
CA ALA A 168 -1.25 11.27 7.88
C ALA A 168 0.17 11.25 7.28
N LEU A 169 0.40 10.45 6.24
CA LEU A 169 1.67 10.44 5.52
C LEU A 169 2.02 11.81 4.93
N MET A 170 1.06 12.48 4.29
CA MET A 170 1.27 13.80 3.72
C MET A 170 1.62 14.82 4.80
N ARG A 171 0.93 14.81 5.94
CA ARG A 171 1.25 15.69 7.06
C ARG A 171 2.67 15.45 7.57
N TRP A 172 3.01 14.20 7.84
CA TRP A 172 4.34 13.82 8.32
C TRP A 172 5.46 14.23 7.35
N LEU A 173 5.25 14.10 6.03
CA LEU A 173 6.22 14.50 5.01
C LEU A 173 6.38 16.03 4.87
N THR A 174 5.39 16.81 5.31
CA THR A 174 5.37 18.28 5.10
C THR A 174 5.56 19.08 6.37
N GLU A 175 5.28 18.51 7.54
CA GLU A 175 5.40 19.18 8.83
C GLU A 175 6.58 18.62 9.63
N PRO A 176 7.69 19.38 9.78
CA PRO A 176 8.86 18.90 10.51
C PRO A 176 8.56 18.58 11.98
N GLY A 177 9.10 17.48 12.47
CA GLY A 177 8.99 17.08 13.88
C GLY A 177 7.75 16.29 14.25
N LEU A 178 6.88 15.96 13.29
CA LEU A 178 5.78 15.02 13.55
C LEU A 178 6.31 13.59 13.73
N ASP A 179 5.70 12.86 14.67
CA ASP A 179 5.89 11.44 14.86
C ASP A 179 4.82 10.69 14.05
N LEU A 180 5.24 9.88 13.10
CA LEU A 180 4.31 9.19 12.19
C LEU A 180 3.43 8.16 12.91
N ARG A 181 3.94 7.52 13.98
CA ARG A 181 3.14 6.59 14.79
C ARG A 181 2.02 7.33 15.51
N GLN A 182 2.29 8.51 16.06
CA GLN A 182 1.26 9.34 16.70
C GLN A 182 0.24 9.84 15.71
N GLU A 183 0.64 10.21 14.49
CA GLU A 183 -0.29 10.58 13.42
C GLU A 183 -1.19 9.39 13.05
N PHE A 184 -0.66 8.19 12.98
CA PHE A 184 -1.46 6.99 12.71
C PHE A 184 -2.37 6.60 13.88
N ASP A 185 -1.96 6.77 15.13
CA ASP A 185 -2.82 6.58 16.28
C ASP A 185 -4.00 7.57 16.26
N MET A 186 -3.75 8.83 15.87
CA MET A 186 -4.81 9.83 15.67
C MET A 186 -5.79 9.40 14.56
N VAL A 187 -5.28 8.94 13.43
CA VAL A 187 -6.10 8.42 12.32
C VAL A 187 -6.99 7.28 12.79
N LEU A 188 -6.42 6.33 13.53
CA LEU A 188 -7.18 5.21 14.06
C LEU A 188 -8.27 5.65 15.03
N ALA A 189 -7.96 6.57 15.94
CA ALA A 189 -8.94 7.11 16.88
C ALA A 189 -10.10 7.78 16.13
N LEU A 190 -9.82 8.68 15.19
CA LEU A 190 -10.83 9.35 14.37
C LEU A 190 -11.69 8.35 13.58
N PHE A 191 -11.09 7.30 13.04
CA PHE A 191 -11.81 6.27 12.32
C PHE A 191 -12.73 5.46 13.24
N ILE A 192 -12.24 5.04 14.40
CA ILE A 192 -13.01 4.28 15.39
C ILE A 192 -14.19 5.11 15.92
N ASP A 193 -13.97 6.38 16.23
CA ASP A 193 -15.04 7.28 16.71
C ASP A 193 -16.13 7.46 15.67
N GLY A 194 -15.77 7.48 14.37
CA GLY A 194 -16.72 7.60 13.26
C GLY A 194 -17.35 6.29 12.81
N ALA A 195 -16.61 5.18 12.85
CA ALA A 195 -17.03 3.87 12.35
C ALA A 195 -17.42 2.88 13.45
N GLY A 196 -17.11 3.19 14.72
CA GLY A 196 -17.49 2.39 15.86
C GLY A 196 -19.01 2.32 16.07
N ARG A 197 -19.46 1.33 16.78
CA ARG A 197 -20.87 1.28 17.24
C ARG A 197 -21.11 2.39 18.24
N SER A 198 -21.81 3.45 17.82
CA SER A 198 -22.23 4.50 18.74
C SER A 198 -23.21 3.95 19.76
N PRO A 199 -22.98 4.18 21.07
CA PRO A 199 -23.98 3.83 22.11
C PRO A 199 -25.31 4.60 21.98
N LEU A 200 -25.29 5.73 21.22
CA LEU A 200 -26.41 6.66 21.12
C LEU A 200 -27.53 6.22 20.16
N LEU A 201 -27.36 5.16 19.37
CA LEU A 201 -28.38 4.64 18.47
C LEU A 201 -29.20 3.48 19.05
N ARG A 202 -29.13 3.21 20.35
CA ARG A 202 -29.97 2.20 21.05
C ARG A 202 -31.27 2.72 21.59
N ALA A 203 -31.65 3.96 21.32
CA ALA A 203 -32.91 4.53 21.77
C ALA A 203 -33.71 5.06 20.56
N GLY A 204 -34.49 4.20 19.94
CA GLY A 204 -35.45 4.54 18.88
C GLY A 204 -36.20 3.31 18.46
#